data_10be5698d0ad2ae340e8e30e2795e7b7
#
_entry.id   10be5698d0ad2ae340e8e30e2795e7b7
#
_cell.length_a   1.000
_cell.length_b   1.000
_cell.length_c   1.000
_cell.angle_alpha   90.00
_cell.angle_beta   90.00
_cell.angle_gamma   90.00
#
_symmetry.space_group_name_H-M   'P 1'
#
loop_
_entity.id
_entity.type
_entity.pdbx_description
1 polymer ?
#
loop_
_entity_poly.entity_id
_entity_poly.type
_entity_poly.pdbx_seq_one_letter_code
_entity_poly.pdbx_strand_id
1 'polypeptide(L)'
;MPLTAFVLARTRFGLRLRAVGESPEAVDAAGLSVAGLRFAALAVNGVLCGVAGVCLSMAQGNGFLRDMSAGRGYLALAALIFGKWRPWPVLSACLLFAAADVVQARLQGIVLPGIGPVPVQLIQAVPYLITVAILAGFVRTARPPCALVKPYPPTR
;
A
#
# COMPACT_ATOMS: atom_id res chain seq x y z
N MET A 1 -9.47 4.66 -4.11
CA MET A 1 -9.03 3.60 -5.04
C MET A 1 -9.63 3.70 -6.46
N PRO A 2 -10.96 3.78 -6.71
CA PRO A 2 -11.46 3.94 -8.10
C PRO A 2 -10.95 5.22 -8.77
N LEU A 3 -10.86 6.32 -8.04
CA LEU A 3 -10.32 7.58 -8.55
C LEU A 3 -8.85 7.44 -8.97
N THR A 4 -8.00 6.83 -8.16
CA THR A 4 -6.59 6.61 -8.48
C THR A 4 -6.43 5.67 -9.68
N ALA A 5 -7.25 4.62 -9.76
CA ALA A 5 -7.27 3.72 -10.90
C ALA A 5 -7.68 4.45 -12.20
N PHE A 6 -8.70 5.31 -12.12
CA PHE A 6 -9.14 6.12 -13.25
C PHE A 6 -8.05 7.10 -13.68
N VAL A 7 -7.45 7.84 -12.74
CA VAL A 7 -6.37 8.78 -13.03
C VAL A 7 -5.19 8.07 -13.71
N LEU A 8 -4.75 6.93 -13.17
CA LEU A 8 -3.62 6.18 -13.73
C LEU A 8 -3.92 5.52 -15.09
N ALA A 9 -5.17 5.11 -15.35
CA ALA A 9 -5.54 4.40 -16.58
C ALA A 9 -6.06 5.31 -17.69
N ARG A 10 -6.69 6.44 -17.36
CA ARG A 10 -7.46 7.26 -18.30
C ARG A 10 -6.96 8.68 -18.47
N THR A 11 -5.96 9.14 -17.69
CA THR A 11 -5.45 10.50 -17.83
C THR A 11 -4.05 10.55 -18.47
N ARG A 12 -3.74 11.69 -19.12
CA ARG A 12 -2.41 11.95 -19.67
C ARG A 12 -1.35 11.98 -18.57
N PHE A 13 -1.71 12.44 -17.37
CA PHE A 13 -0.83 12.45 -16.21
C PHE A 13 -0.45 11.02 -15.79
N GLY A 14 -1.44 10.13 -15.65
CA GLY A 14 -1.20 8.73 -15.30
C GLY A 14 -0.35 7.99 -16.34
N LEU A 15 -0.58 8.24 -17.64
CA LEU A 15 0.24 7.68 -18.71
C LEU A 15 1.71 8.13 -18.60
N ARG A 16 1.95 9.43 -18.43
CA ARG A 16 3.29 9.99 -18.27
C ARG A 16 3.98 9.45 -17.02
N LEU A 17 3.25 9.32 -15.92
CA LEU A 17 3.77 8.81 -14.66
C LEU A 17 4.21 7.33 -14.79
N ARG A 18 3.42 6.51 -15.49
CA ARG A 18 3.78 5.12 -15.79
C ARG A 18 4.98 5.04 -16.72
N ALA A 19 5.06 5.90 -17.73
CA ALA A 19 6.20 5.97 -18.63
C ALA A 19 7.50 6.31 -17.90
N VAL A 20 7.48 7.27 -16.96
CA VAL A 20 8.63 7.59 -16.10
C VAL A 20 9.05 6.40 -15.23
N GLY A 21 8.10 5.58 -14.78
CA GLY A 21 8.39 4.37 -14.01
C GLY A 21 9.01 3.24 -14.83
N GLU A 22 8.76 3.20 -16.13
CA GLU A 22 9.26 2.14 -17.02
C GLU A 22 10.59 2.54 -17.68
N SER A 23 10.65 3.72 -18.31
CA SER A 23 11.86 4.24 -18.95
C SER A 23 11.94 5.78 -18.86
N PRO A 24 12.62 6.32 -17.85
CA PRO A 24 12.77 7.77 -17.69
C PRO A 24 13.51 8.43 -18.85
N GLU A 25 14.44 7.72 -19.48
CA GLU A 25 15.22 8.20 -20.64
C GLU A 25 14.31 8.49 -21.86
N ALA A 26 13.33 7.61 -22.11
CA ALA A 26 12.38 7.81 -23.20
C ALA A 26 11.47 9.03 -22.96
N VAL A 27 11.13 9.31 -21.70
CA VAL A 27 10.33 10.47 -21.31
C VAL A 27 11.12 11.77 -21.46
N ASP A 28 12.40 11.76 -21.13
CA ASP A 28 13.31 12.92 -21.34
C ASP A 28 13.53 13.18 -22.84
N ALA A 29 13.74 12.14 -23.62
CA ALA A 29 13.84 12.24 -25.08
C ALA A 29 12.56 12.82 -25.72
N ALA A 30 11.38 12.58 -25.12
CA ALA A 30 10.11 13.18 -25.54
C ALA A 30 9.95 14.65 -25.08
N GLY A 31 10.95 15.26 -24.44
CA GLY A 31 10.93 16.65 -24.02
C GLY A 31 10.15 16.92 -22.74
N LEU A 32 9.80 15.87 -21.97
CA LEU A 32 9.07 16.01 -20.71
C LEU A 32 10.03 15.97 -19.53
N SER A 33 9.84 16.86 -18.54
CA SER A 33 10.68 16.88 -17.35
C SER A 33 10.40 15.68 -16.43
N VAL A 34 11.34 14.75 -16.37
CA VAL A 34 11.27 13.55 -15.49
C VAL A 34 11.21 13.98 -14.02
N ALA A 35 12.02 14.98 -13.63
CA ALA A 35 12.03 15.50 -12.26
C ALA A 35 10.66 16.09 -11.87
N GLY A 36 10.06 16.92 -12.72
CA GLY A 36 8.75 17.52 -12.45
C GLY A 36 7.65 16.46 -12.26
N LEU A 37 7.64 15.40 -13.07
CA LEU A 37 6.69 14.31 -12.95
C LEU A 37 6.90 13.48 -11.67
N ARG A 38 8.15 13.25 -11.26
CA ARG A 38 8.47 12.60 -9.99
C ARG A 38 8.03 13.43 -8.79
N PHE A 39 8.30 14.75 -8.79
CA PHE A 39 7.84 15.64 -7.73
C PHE A 39 6.31 15.72 -7.65
N ALA A 40 5.61 15.78 -8.78
CA ALA A 40 4.15 15.75 -8.81
C ALA A 40 3.60 14.44 -8.22
N ALA A 41 4.22 13.31 -8.53
CA ALA A 41 3.85 12.02 -7.95
C ALA A 41 4.05 11.99 -6.43
N LEU A 42 5.19 12.52 -5.95
CA LEU A 42 5.49 12.60 -4.52
C LEU A 42 4.51 13.54 -3.80
N ALA A 43 4.14 14.67 -4.40
CA ALA A 43 3.17 15.60 -3.84
C ALA A 43 1.80 14.91 -3.68
N VAL A 44 1.31 14.20 -4.71
CA VAL A 44 0.06 13.45 -4.65
C VAL A 44 0.14 12.36 -3.57
N ASN A 45 1.26 11.63 -3.49
CA ASN A 45 1.47 10.62 -2.45
C ASN A 45 1.44 11.25 -1.06
N GLY A 46 2.09 12.40 -0.86
CA GLY A 46 2.10 13.14 0.41
C GLY A 46 0.68 13.52 0.87
N VAL A 47 -0.15 14.02 -0.06
CA VAL A 47 -1.56 14.34 0.24
C VAL A 47 -2.33 13.07 0.65
N LEU A 48 -2.18 11.97 -0.06
CA LEU A 48 -2.85 10.71 0.27
C LEU A 48 -2.40 10.15 1.62
N CYS A 49 -1.10 10.23 1.92
CA CYS A 49 -0.56 9.84 3.23
C CYS A 49 -1.08 10.75 4.35
N GLY A 50 -1.19 12.07 4.10
CA GLY A 50 -1.76 13.02 5.04
C GLY A 50 -3.23 12.68 5.38
N VAL A 51 -4.04 12.42 4.36
CA VAL A 51 -5.44 11.98 4.56
C VAL A 51 -5.50 10.66 5.34
N ALA A 52 -4.65 9.69 5.03
CA ALA A 52 -4.58 8.44 5.78
C ALA A 52 -4.19 8.66 7.24
N GLY A 53 -3.25 9.57 7.51
CA GLY A 53 -2.84 9.95 8.88
C GLY A 53 -3.97 10.60 9.66
N VAL A 54 -4.72 11.50 9.04
CA VAL A 54 -5.91 12.12 9.65
C VAL A 54 -6.98 11.07 9.97
N CYS A 55 -7.28 10.17 9.02
CA CYS A 55 -8.21 9.07 9.26
C CYS A 55 -7.75 8.19 10.43
N LEU A 56 -6.46 7.92 10.55
CA LEU A 56 -5.91 7.09 11.62
C LEU A 56 -6.06 7.78 12.99
N SER A 57 -5.72 9.07 13.08
CA SER A 57 -5.77 9.83 14.34
C SER A 57 -7.19 10.13 14.81
N MET A 58 -8.10 10.42 13.87
CA MET A 58 -9.48 10.81 14.22
C MET A 58 -10.44 9.61 14.33
N ALA A 59 -10.28 8.57 13.49
CA ALA A 59 -11.20 7.45 13.46
C ALA A 59 -10.86 6.33 14.45
N GLN A 60 -9.59 6.19 14.83
CA GLN A 60 -9.13 5.10 15.72
C GLN A 60 -8.68 5.58 17.11
N GLY A 61 -8.46 6.87 17.27
CA GLY A 61 -8.07 7.46 18.56
C GLY A 61 -8.70 8.83 18.73
N ASN A 62 -8.81 9.28 19.97
CA ASN A 62 -9.27 10.64 20.29
C ASN A 62 -8.12 11.67 20.18
N GLY A 63 -7.15 11.45 19.28
CA GLY A 63 -6.01 12.32 19.10
C GLY A 63 -4.75 11.59 18.68
N PHE A 64 -3.63 12.30 18.68
CA PHE A 64 -2.33 11.74 18.32
C PHE A 64 -1.76 10.94 19.50
N LEU A 65 -1.57 9.66 19.30
CA LEU A 65 -0.94 8.75 20.25
C LEU A 65 0.42 8.28 19.73
N ARG A 66 1.35 8.07 20.64
CA ARG A 66 2.65 7.47 20.32
C ARG A 66 2.43 6.07 19.75
N ASP A 67 3.15 5.73 18.68
CA ASP A 67 3.08 4.44 17.97
C ASP A 67 1.70 4.05 17.41
N MET A 68 0.80 5.01 17.16
CA MET A 68 -0.54 4.72 16.63
C MET A 68 -0.53 4.06 15.24
N SER A 69 0.57 4.14 14.50
CA SER A 69 0.72 3.46 13.21
C SER A 69 0.95 1.94 13.35
N ALA A 70 1.51 1.49 14.50
CA ALA A 70 1.69 0.07 14.87
C ALA A 70 2.14 -0.85 13.71
N GLY A 71 3.05 -0.36 12.85
CA GLY A 71 3.56 -1.14 11.71
C GLY A 71 2.62 -1.23 10.50
N ARG A 72 1.47 -0.54 10.47
CA ARG A 72 0.52 -0.57 9.34
C ARG A 72 1.12 -0.14 8.01
N GLY A 73 2.19 0.66 8.02
CA GLY A 73 2.95 0.99 6.81
C GLY A 73 3.55 -0.23 6.12
N TYR A 74 4.03 -1.21 6.88
CA TYR A 74 4.55 -2.46 6.32
C TYR A 74 3.44 -3.33 5.72
N LEU A 75 2.25 -3.34 6.33
CA LEU A 75 1.08 -4.01 5.76
C LEU A 75 0.64 -3.37 4.44
N ALA A 76 0.70 -2.04 4.36
CA ALA A 76 0.40 -1.32 3.11
C ALA A 76 1.42 -1.66 2.00
N LEU A 77 2.71 -1.77 2.35
CA LEU A 77 3.75 -2.20 1.41
C LEU A 77 3.52 -3.65 0.95
N ALA A 78 3.20 -4.55 1.88
CA ALA A 78 2.82 -5.91 1.55
C ALA A 78 1.61 -5.97 0.60
N ALA A 79 0.55 -5.19 0.88
CA ALA A 79 -0.62 -5.09 0.02
C ALA A 79 -0.27 -4.62 -1.40
N LEU A 80 0.69 -3.69 -1.55
CA LEU A 80 1.17 -3.23 -2.85
C LEU A 80 1.87 -4.36 -3.64
N ILE A 81 2.73 -5.14 -2.97
CA ILE A 81 3.44 -6.29 -3.56
C ILE A 81 2.44 -7.36 -3.97
N PHE A 82 1.47 -7.70 -3.10
CA PHE A 82 0.39 -8.65 -3.42
C PHE A 82 -0.46 -8.20 -4.59
N GLY A 83 -0.77 -6.92 -4.66
CA GLY A 83 -1.52 -6.32 -5.76
C GLY A 83 -0.73 -6.22 -7.07
N LYS A 84 0.54 -6.71 -7.12
CA LYS A 84 1.39 -6.70 -8.33
C LYS A 84 1.46 -5.32 -8.97
N TRP A 85 1.53 -4.27 -8.14
CA TRP A 85 1.58 -2.87 -8.59
C TRP A 85 0.35 -2.42 -9.40
N ARG A 86 -0.78 -3.13 -9.28
CA ARG A 86 -2.04 -2.81 -9.96
C ARG A 86 -3.07 -2.30 -8.96
N PRO A 87 -3.83 -1.22 -9.27
CA PRO A 87 -4.72 -0.58 -8.30
C PRO A 87 -5.88 -1.48 -7.81
N TRP A 88 -6.47 -2.30 -8.67
CA TRP A 88 -7.57 -3.20 -8.30
C TRP A 88 -7.16 -4.35 -7.38
N PRO A 89 -6.11 -5.13 -7.70
CA PRO A 89 -5.62 -6.14 -6.77
C PRO A 89 -5.08 -5.57 -5.46
N VAL A 90 -4.49 -4.35 -5.47
CA VAL A 90 -4.09 -3.66 -4.23
C VAL A 90 -5.31 -3.36 -3.37
N LEU A 91 -6.43 -2.92 -3.97
CA LEU A 91 -7.68 -2.71 -3.23
C LEU A 91 -8.16 -3.99 -2.55
N SER A 92 -8.19 -5.11 -3.29
CA SER A 92 -8.63 -6.40 -2.72
C SER A 92 -7.71 -6.87 -1.59
N ALA A 93 -6.39 -6.67 -1.71
CA ALA A 93 -5.43 -6.98 -0.66
C ALA A 93 -5.66 -6.08 0.59
N CYS A 94 -5.87 -4.78 0.41
CA CYS A 94 -6.18 -3.87 1.52
C CYS A 94 -7.49 -4.26 2.23
N LEU A 95 -8.54 -4.63 1.48
CA LEU A 95 -9.81 -5.07 2.07
C LEU A 95 -9.64 -6.38 2.86
N LEU A 96 -8.83 -7.30 2.35
CA LEU A 96 -8.54 -8.55 3.03
C LEU A 96 -7.79 -8.30 4.35
N PHE A 97 -6.77 -7.43 4.37
CA PHE A 97 -6.08 -7.08 5.60
C PHE A 97 -7.00 -6.34 6.58
N ALA A 98 -7.83 -5.42 6.09
CA ALA A 98 -8.81 -4.74 6.93
C ALA A 98 -9.82 -5.73 7.55
N ALA A 99 -10.28 -6.72 6.79
CA ALA A 99 -11.14 -7.77 7.30
C ALA A 99 -10.43 -8.62 8.37
N ALA A 100 -9.15 -8.97 8.15
CA ALA A 100 -8.35 -9.68 9.14
C ALA A 100 -8.17 -8.88 10.44
N ASP A 101 -7.94 -7.56 10.35
CA ASP A 101 -7.86 -6.67 11.51
C ASP A 101 -9.18 -6.63 12.29
N VAL A 102 -10.31 -6.54 11.59
CA VAL A 102 -11.65 -6.56 12.23
C VAL A 102 -11.91 -7.89 12.92
N VAL A 103 -11.59 -9.00 12.28
CA VAL A 103 -11.72 -10.35 12.88
C VAL A 103 -10.85 -10.46 14.13
N GLN A 104 -9.59 -10.00 14.05
CA GLN A 104 -8.68 -9.96 15.19
C GLN A 104 -9.28 -9.14 16.35
N ALA A 105 -9.80 -7.93 16.07
CA ALA A 105 -10.39 -7.08 17.09
C ALA A 105 -11.64 -7.72 17.72
N ARG A 106 -12.43 -8.46 16.97
CA ARG A 106 -13.61 -9.18 17.47
C ARG A 106 -13.26 -10.41 18.29
N LEU A 107 -12.18 -11.09 17.96
CA LEU A 107 -11.71 -12.27 18.70
C LEU A 107 -11.03 -11.90 20.03
N GLN A 108 -10.53 -10.67 20.15
CA GLN A 108 -10.01 -10.15 21.42
C GLN A 108 -11.16 -10.01 22.43
N GLY A 109 -11.14 -10.81 23.48
CA GLY A 109 -12.17 -10.80 24.53
C GLY A 109 -13.15 -11.98 24.48
N ILE A 110 -13.05 -12.87 23.51
CA ILE A 110 -13.83 -14.11 23.52
C ILE A 110 -13.12 -15.12 24.42
N VAL A 111 -13.79 -15.51 25.50
CA VAL A 111 -13.37 -16.61 26.36
C VAL A 111 -13.97 -17.89 25.76
N LEU A 112 -13.14 -18.77 25.21
CA LEU A 112 -13.62 -20.08 24.75
C LEU A 112 -13.91 -20.96 25.96
N PRO A 113 -15.14 -21.53 26.09
CA PRO A 113 -15.45 -22.48 27.13
C PRO A 113 -14.57 -23.73 26.94
N GLY A 114 -13.63 -23.97 27.86
CA GLY A 114 -12.79 -25.18 27.88
C GLY A 114 -11.29 -24.96 27.59
N ILE A 115 -10.87 -23.82 27.03
CA ILE A 115 -9.45 -23.57 26.67
C ILE A 115 -8.88 -22.36 27.45
N GLY A 116 -9.73 -21.61 28.15
CA GLY A 116 -9.32 -20.37 28.84
C GLY A 116 -9.20 -19.17 27.87
N PRO A 117 -8.66 -18.03 28.32
CA PRO A 117 -8.45 -16.88 27.46
C PRO A 117 -7.41 -17.20 26.38
N VAL A 118 -7.82 -17.07 25.11
CA VAL A 118 -6.91 -17.26 23.99
C VAL A 118 -5.77 -16.24 24.11
N PRO A 119 -4.49 -16.66 24.06
CA PRO A 119 -3.39 -15.72 24.20
C PRO A 119 -3.45 -14.68 23.06
N VAL A 120 -3.46 -13.43 23.45
CA VAL A 120 -3.61 -12.26 22.55
C VAL A 120 -2.58 -12.31 21.41
N GLN A 121 -1.40 -12.86 21.67
CA GLN A 121 -0.33 -13.01 20.71
C GLN A 121 -0.70 -13.91 19.53
N LEU A 122 -1.45 -14.99 19.76
CA LEU A 122 -1.92 -15.86 18.67
C LEU A 122 -2.94 -15.13 17.77
N ILE A 123 -3.82 -14.36 18.38
CA ILE A 123 -4.81 -13.58 17.64
C ILE A 123 -4.11 -12.50 16.80
N GLN A 124 -3.08 -11.85 17.35
CA GLN A 124 -2.29 -10.86 16.64
C GLN A 124 -1.44 -11.46 15.50
N ALA A 125 -1.13 -12.75 15.55
CA ALA A 125 -0.41 -13.42 14.47
C ALA A 125 -1.28 -13.71 13.23
N VAL A 126 -2.61 -13.71 13.35
CA VAL A 126 -3.55 -14.06 12.26
C VAL A 126 -3.33 -13.25 10.98
N PRO A 127 -3.23 -11.90 10.98
CA PRO A 127 -2.99 -11.15 9.75
C PRO A 127 -1.66 -11.50 9.09
N TYR A 128 -0.63 -11.80 9.87
CA TYR A 128 0.68 -12.20 9.35
C TYR A 128 0.66 -13.60 8.75
N LEU A 129 -0.04 -14.54 9.37
CA LEU A 129 -0.22 -15.89 8.84
C LEU A 129 -1.01 -15.87 7.52
N ILE A 130 -2.08 -15.07 7.45
CA ILE A 130 -2.83 -14.86 6.20
C ILE A 130 -1.92 -14.27 5.13
N THR A 131 -1.07 -13.30 5.50
CA THR A 131 -0.08 -12.69 4.60
C THR A 131 0.86 -13.73 4.02
N VAL A 132 1.44 -14.57 4.86
CA VAL A 132 2.38 -15.62 4.44
C VAL A 132 1.69 -16.66 3.57
N ALA A 133 0.48 -17.09 3.93
CA ALA A 133 -0.29 -18.08 3.18
C ALA A 133 -0.64 -17.57 1.76
N ILE A 134 -1.03 -16.29 1.65
CA ILE A 134 -1.32 -15.67 0.35
C ILE A 134 -0.03 -15.51 -0.46
N LEU A 135 1.07 -15.09 0.19
CA LEU A 135 2.37 -14.96 -0.47
C LEU A 135 2.84 -16.29 -1.06
N ALA A 136 2.71 -17.37 -0.30
CA ALA A 136 3.11 -18.70 -0.74
C ALA A 136 2.23 -19.26 -1.86
N GLY A 137 0.91 -18.98 -1.85
CA GLY A 137 -0.05 -19.58 -2.77
C GLY A 137 -0.35 -18.76 -4.03
N PHE A 138 -0.36 -17.43 -3.94
CA PHE A 138 -0.89 -16.56 -5.01
C PHE A 138 0.15 -15.70 -5.73
N VAL A 139 1.35 -15.49 -5.17
CA VAL A 139 2.33 -14.60 -5.79
C VAL A 139 3.21 -15.35 -6.78
N ARG A 140 2.66 -15.60 -7.97
CA ARG A 140 3.48 -15.82 -9.15
C ARG A 140 4.02 -14.47 -9.60
N THR A 141 5.34 -14.31 -9.62
CA THR A 141 6.15 -13.23 -10.19
C THR A 141 5.47 -11.84 -10.27
N ALA A 142 5.64 -11.03 -9.24
CA ALA A 142 5.35 -9.60 -9.31
C ALA A 142 6.47 -8.91 -10.12
N ARG A 143 6.13 -8.17 -11.16
CA ARG A 143 7.11 -7.37 -11.91
C ARG A 143 7.04 -5.92 -11.42
N PRO A 144 8.04 -5.45 -10.67
CA PRO A 144 8.12 -4.04 -10.30
C PRO A 144 8.43 -3.19 -11.55
N PRO A 145 8.16 -1.86 -11.52
CA PRO A 145 8.56 -0.94 -12.57
C PRO A 145 10.08 -1.00 -12.81
N CYS A 146 10.51 -0.99 -14.07
CA CYS A 146 11.90 -1.21 -14.44
C CYS A 146 12.88 -0.14 -13.91
N ALA A 147 12.40 1.10 -13.70
CA ALA A 147 13.19 2.20 -13.16
C ALA A 147 13.13 2.31 -11.63
N LEU A 148 12.56 1.31 -10.93
CA LEU A 148 12.50 1.32 -9.46
C LEU A 148 13.92 1.26 -8.89
N VAL A 149 14.22 2.20 -7.96
CA VAL A 149 15.53 2.32 -7.28
C VAL A 149 16.72 2.67 -8.21
N LYS A 150 16.49 2.94 -9.49
CA LYS A 150 17.56 3.40 -10.37
C LYS A 150 17.72 4.92 -10.27
N PRO A 151 18.91 5.43 -9.93
CA PRO A 151 19.19 6.85 -10.04
C PRO A 151 19.13 7.28 -11.51
N TYR A 152 18.44 8.38 -11.78
CA TYR A 152 18.38 8.95 -13.12
C TYR A 152 19.27 10.20 -13.16
N PRO A 153 20.45 10.16 -13.80
CA PRO A 153 21.21 11.35 -14.08
C PRO A 153 20.53 12.11 -15.24
N PRO A 154 20.13 13.38 -15.04
CA PRO A 154 19.60 14.17 -16.13
C PRO A 154 20.68 14.37 -17.20
N THR A 155 20.34 14.18 -18.48
CA THR A 155 21.25 14.36 -19.60
C THR A 155 21.33 15.81 -20.08
N ARG A 156 20.70 16.75 -19.37
CA ARG A 156 20.73 18.20 -19.57
C ARG A 156 21.12 18.94 -18.32
#